data_d382c07dd734dd659e25dabb34bd2243
#
_entry.id   d382c07dd734dd659e25dabb34bd2243
#
_cell.length_a   1.000
_cell.length_b   1.000
_cell.length_c   1.000
_cell.angle_alpha   90.00
_cell.angle_beta   90.00
_cell.angle_gamma   90.00
#
_symmetry.space_group_name_H-M   'P 1'
#
loop_
_entity.id
_entity.type
_entity.pdbx_description
1 polymer ?
#
loop_
_entity_poly.entity_id
_entity_poly.type
_entity_poly.pdbx_seq_one_letter_code
_entity_poly.pdbx_strand_id
1 'polypeptide(L)'
;MLVQNSAFAQSVNEIRFKLKKLVKISATIAPLKYNKKLAFSFTLDDGYRSAYTCAYPLLNGGRVSPPIPDEYKSDSGGDGELSAGLYYTNGCGERVPFRLAVALNAGIVYDRPDNRARLSWSEVEKLYDSGWDILNHGYHHLSKHGTDYNSEVLANIRFVRQKLGFTMTQFVVPGGDHDPGYEHDYEKDAFAAGSFTVASYVGAGPAINVGRPLKPTQLIYARDLLSSYKDSVSLSSVDWQLAKIDSMMQSPQPIWYNAFTHNAGNRNLWTISLLYPEFKYLMTSLYERYGQKGNDKLWMAPTQEVYEYLWMRDHAKITIEQHGKDVTIKVRVSKLPPSFRNTALTLIVDSKSKFYLVKSSLQSKISDNGNSAHNLINFSIR
;
A
#
# COMPACT_ATOMS: atom_id res chain seq x y z
N MET A 1 -0.80 -31.25 23.23
CA MET A 1 -1.08 -30.40 22.05
C MET A 1 -2.52 -29.92 22.17
N LEU A 2 -2.73 -28.76 22.79
CA LEU A 2 -4.04 -28.14 22.90
C LEU A 2 -4.22 -27.21 21.69
N VAL A 3 -5.02 -27.64 20.73
CA VAL A 3 -5.48 -26.77 19.64
C VAL A 3 -6.42 -25.75 20.28
N GLN A 4 -5.93 -24.56 20.56
CA GLN A 4 -6.79 -23.43 20.86
C GLN A 4 -7.59 -23.07 19.59
N ASN A 5 -8.84 -23.50 19.53
CA ASN A 5 -9.84 -22.97 18.64
C ASN A 5 -10.04 -21.50 19.01
N SER A 6 -9.24 -20.60 18.44
CA SER A 6 -9.54 -19.17 18.47
C SER A 6 -10.79 -18.95 17.61
N ALA A 7 -11.93 -18.82 18.26
CA ALA A 7 -13.15 -18.36 17.62
C ALA A 7 -12.85 -17.02 16.94
N PHE A 8 -12.85 -16.98 15.62
CA PHE A 8 -12.72 -15.74 14.85
C PHE A 8 -13.85 -14.81 15.26
N ALA A 9 -13.51 -13.74 15.96
CA ALA A 9 -14.49 -12.75 16.40
C ALA A 9 -15.19 -12.17 15.17
N GLN A 10 -16.49 -12.30 15.15
CA GLN A 10 -17.33 -11.74 14.10
C GLN A 10 -17.55 -10.26 14.42
N SER A 11 -16.84 -9.36 13.76
CA SER A 11 -17.04 -7.92 13.95
C SER A 11 -18.27 -7.46 13.15
N VAL A 12 -19.27 -6.97 13.84
CA VAL A 12 -20.46 -6.33 13.24
C VAL A 12 -20.40 -4.85 13.56
N ASN A 13 -20.34 -4.03 12.52
CA ASN A 13 -20.36 -2.58 12.65
C ASN A 13 -21.73 -2.05 12.28
N GLU A 14 -22.32 -1.27 13.19
CA GLU A 14 -23.59 -0.59 12.96
C GLU A 14 -23.33 0.90 12.74
N ILE A 15 -23.83 1.41 11.63
CA ILE A 15 -23.80 2.82 11.27
C ILE A 15 -25.24 3.30 11.21
N ARG A 16 -25.59 4.25 12.07
CA ARG A 16 -26.96 4.80 12.18
C ARG A 16 -26.97 6.24 11.73
N PHE A 17 -27.92 6.58 10.89
CA PHE A 17 -28.12 7.95 10.43
C PHE A 17 -29.60 8.24 10.18
N LYS A 18 -29.91 9.52 10.10
CA LYS A 18 -31.27 10.01 9.84
C LYS A 18 -31.33 10.79 8.55
N LEU A 19 -32.24 10.39 7.65
CA LEU A 19 -32.47 11.08 6.38
C LEU A 19 -33.27 12.38 6.60
N LYS A 20 -32.91 13.44 5.85
CA LYS A 20 -33.72 14.67 5.83
C LYS A 20 -35.09 14.44 5.18
N LYS A 21 -35.12 13.66 4.11
CA LYS A 21 -36.33 13.29 3.39
C LYS A 21 -36.47 11.76 3.36
N LEU A 22 -37.71 11.28 3.39
CA LEU A 22 -37.99 9.86 3.24
C LEU A 22 -37.70 9.43 1.80
N VAL A 23 -36.66 8.65 1.61
CA VAL A 23 -36.26 8.05 0.33
C VAL A 23 -35.72 6.66 0.59
N LYS A 24 -35.84 5.78 -0.39
CA LYS A 24 -35.18 4.48 -0.35
C LYS A 24 -33.68 4.68 -0.55
N ILE A 25 -32.89 3.97 0.21
CA ILE A 25 -31.43 3.99 0.10
C ILE A 25 -30.86 2.67 -0.38
N SER A 26 -29.68 2.71 -0.98
CA SER A 26 -28.81 1.56 -1.17
C SER A 26 -27.41 1.90 -0.64
N ALA A 27 -26.65 0.86 -0.30
CA ALA A 27 -25.27 1.01 0.13
C ALA A 27 -24.41 -0.13 -0.42
N THR A 28 -23.21 0.22 -0.82
CA THR A 28 -22.20 -0.73 -1.31
C THR A 28 -20.84 -0.39 -0.73
N ILE A 29 -19.92 -1.36 -0.64
CA ILE A 29 -18.52 -1.05 -0.36
C ILE A 29 -17.90 -0.46 -1.63
N ALA A 30 -17.16 0.64 -1.48
CA ALA A 30 -16.47 1.26 -2.60
C ALA A 30 -15.47 0.27 -3.25
N PRO A 31 -15.36 0.24 -4.58
CA PRO A 31 -14.42 -0.65 -5.26
C PRO A 31 -12.96 -0.45 -4.81
N LEU A 32 -12.56 0.80 -4.57
CA LEU A 32 -11.31 1.21 -3.94
C LEU A 32 -11.61 2.12 -2.76
N LYS A 33 -10.73 2.13 -1.77
CA LYS A 33 -10.86 2.95 -0.57
C LYS A 33 -11.08 4.42 -0.94
N TYR A 34 -11.95 5.09 -0.19
CA TYR A 34 -12.33 6.50 -0.42
C TYR A 34 -13.00 6.76 -1.78
N ASN A 35 -13.51 5.72 -2.43
CA ASN A 35 -14.10 5.76 -3.77
C ASN A 35 -13.15 6.33 -4.84
N LYS A 36 -11.87 6.03 -4.69
CA LYS A 36 -10.84 6.41 -5.67
C LYS A 36 -10.97 5.58 -6.95
N LYS A 37 -10.31 6.03 -8.02
CA LYS A 37 -10.36 5.42 -9.34
C LYS A 37 -9.21 4.45 -9.59
N LEU A 38 -8.03 4.79 -9.08
CA LEU A 38 -6.80 4.05 -9.22
C LEU A 38 -6.15 3.90 -7.84
N ALA A 39 -5.80 2.67 -7.45
CA ALA A 39 -4.85 2.42 -6.39
C ALA A 39 -3.45 2.26 -7.02
N PHE A 40 -2.48 2.99 -6.51
CA PHE A 40 -1.09 2.87 -6.94
C PHE A 40 -0.21 2.51 -5.77
N SER A 41 0.40 1.33 -5.84
CA SER A 41 1.38 0.85 -4.86
C SER A 41 2.78 0.95 -5.46
N PHE A 42 3.66 1.64 -4.76
CA PHE A 42 5.06 1.80 -5.15
C PHE A 42 5.97 1.25 -4.06
N THR A 43 6.93 0.41 -4.43
CA THR A 43 7.84 -0.24 -3.49
C THR A 43 9.27 0.22 -3.72
N LEU A 44 10.01 0.44 -2.64
CA LEU A 44 11.45 0.66 -2.64
C LEU A 44 12.12 -0.61 -2.13
N ASP A 45 12.82 -1.30 -3.03
CA ASP A 45 13.42 -2.60 -2.71
C ASP A 45 14.77 -2.45 -2.01
N ASP A 46 15.22 -3.51 -1.33
CA ASP A 46 16.51 -3.66 -0.64
C ASP A 46 16.73 -2.82 0.63
N GLY A 47 15.74 -2.05 1.07
CA GLY A 47 15.88 -1.28 2.30
C GLY A 47 16.94 -0.18 2.22
N TYR A 48 17.13 0.47 1.07
CA TYR A 48 18.03 1.62 0.93
C TYR A 48 17.57 2.81 1.78
N ARG A 49 18.52 3.51 2.39
CA ARG A 49 18.25 4.61 3.31
C ARG A 49 17.52 5.79 2.66
N SER A 50 17.65 5.97 1.34
CA SER A 50 16.92 7.00 0.59
C SER A 50 15.39 6.90 0.72
N ALA A 51 14.85 5.73 1.08
CA ALA A 51 13.46 5.58 1.46
C ALA A 51 13.08 6.50 2.63
N TYR A 52 13.97 6.62 3.63
CA TYR A 52 13.75 7.46 4.81
C TYR A 52 14.28 8.89 4.61
N THR A 53 15.44 9.07 3.99
CA THR A 53 16.10 10.38 3.89
C THR A 53 15.58 11.24 2.74
N CYS A 54 14.98 10.62 1.72
CA CYS A 54 14.50 11.31 0.52
C CYS A 54 12.99 11.12 0.32
N ALA A 55 12.55 9.87 0.14
CA ALA A 55 11.17 9.60 -0.21
C ALA A 55 10.18 9.95 0.92
N TYR A 56 10.47 9.54 2.15
CA TYR A 56 9.60 9.81 3.29
C TYR A 56 9.34 11.31 3.52
N PRO A 57 10.36 12.19 3.64
CA PRO A 57 10.11 13.61 3.85
C PRO A 57 9.45 14.29 2.65
N LEU A 58 9.72 13.86 1.41
CA LEU A 58 9.02 14.36 0.25
C LEU A 58 7.51 14.09 0.33
N LEU A 59 7.13 12.88 0.73
CA LEU A 59 5.74 12.42 0.70
C LEU A 59 4.95 12.77 1.97
N ASN A 60 5.59 12.70 3.13
CA ASN A 60 4.94 12.88 4.43
C ASN A 60 5.20 14.27 5.08
N GLY A 61 5.99 15.09 4.42
CA GLY A 61 6.42 16.39 4.93
C GLY A 61 7.71 16.29 5.74
N GLY A 62 8.54 17.29 5.58
CA GLY A 62 9.83 17.38 6.26
C GLY A 62 10.95 17.80 5.31
N ARG A 63 12.16 17.87 5.85
CA ARG A 63 13.34 18.25 5.07
C ARG A 63 13.93 17.01 4.41
N VAL A 64 14.03 17.03 3.10
CA VAL A 64 14.75 16.04 2.31
C VAL A 64 16.25 16.16 2.61
N SER A 65 16.96 15.05 2.65
CA SER A 65 18.42 15.05 2.80
C SER A 65 19.07 15.92 1.72
N PRO A 66 20.07 16.75 2.03
CA PRO A 66 20.82 17.46 1.02
C PRO A 66 21.61 16.49 0.13
N PRO A 67 22.10 16.93 -1.04
CA PRO A 67 23.02 16.16 -1.83
C PRO A 67 24.24 15.74 -1.02
N ILE A 68 24.63 14.47 -1.14
CA ILE A 68 25.79 13.91 -0.44
C ILE A 68 26.93 13.73 -1.44
N PRO A 69 28.14 14.24 -1.13
CA PRO A 69 29.29 14.11 -2.00
C PRO A 69 29.63 12.66 -2.36
N ASP A 70 30.12 12.45 -3.59
CA ASP A 70 30.39 11.10 -4.14
C ASP A 70 31.43 10.28 -3.37
N GLU A 71 32.32 10.93 -2.64
CA GLU A 71 33.30 10.30 -1.76
C GLU A 71 32.63 9.52 -0.59
N TYR A 72 31.44 9.94 -0.17
CA TYR A 72 30.66 9.24 0.85
C TYR A 72 29.75 8.20 0.16
N LYS A 73 30.28 7.04 -0.14
CA LYS A 73 29.64 5.97 -0.95
C LYS A 73 28.30 5.44 -0.46
N SER A 74 27.62 6.06 0.48
CA SER A 74 26.65 5.37 1.32
C SER A 74 25.22 5.88 1.31
N ASP A 75 24.96 7.17 1.36
CA ASP A 75 23.62 7.74 1.20
C ASP A 75 23.63 8.66 0.00
N SER A 76 22.62 8.57 -0.84
CA SER A 76 22.60 9.34 -2.07
C SER A 76 22.05 10.75 -1.90
N GLY A 77 21.39 11.04 -0.77
CA GLY A 77 20.75 12.35 -0.55
C GLY A 77 19.70 12.72 -1.60
N GLY A 78 19.13 13.88 -1.43
CA GLY A 78 18.16 14.49 -2.36
C GLY A 78 18.57 15.94 -2.69
N ASP A 79 17.63 16.88 -2.58
CA ASP A 79 17.82 18.30 -2.90
C ASP A 79 17.99 19.21 -1.67
N GLY A 80 17.80 18.69 -0.47
CA GLY A 80 17.86 19.48 0.77
C GLY A 80 16.64 20.38 1.01
N GLU A 81 15.62 20.32 0.17
CA GLU A 81 14.44 21.18 0.28
C GLU A 81 13.48 20.73 1.37
N LEU A 82 12.66 21.66 1.84
CA LEU A 82 11.55 21.38 2.75
C LEU A 82 10.31 21.04 1.94
N SER A 83 9.76 19.85 2.15
CA SER A 83 8.50 19.42 1.55
C SER A 83 7.33 19.66 2.52
N ALA A 84 6.19 20.11 1.98
CA ALA A 84 4.92 20.15 2.70
C ALA A 84 4.23 18.79 2.75
N GLY A 85 4.76 17.78 2.06
CA GLY A 85 4.13 16.48 1.83
C GLY A 85 3.18 16.46 0.64
N LEU A 86 2.88 15.26 0.15
CA LEU A 86 1.97 15.02 -0.97
C LEU A 86 0.77 14.20 -0.46
N TYR A 87 -0.44 14.62 -0.80
CA TYR A 87 -1.66 14.11 -0.18
C TYR A 87 -2.73 13.78 -1.23
N TYR A 88 -3.64 12.91 -0.86
CA TYR A 88 -5.00 12.80 -1.38
C TYR A 88 -5.99 13.03 -0.25
N THR A 89 -7.30 13.08 -0.51
CA THR A 89 -8.29 13.16 0.57
C THR A 89 -9.00 11.82 0.76
N ASN A 90 -9.52 11.61 1.96
CA ASN A 90 -10.38 10.45 2.23
C ASN A 90 -11.82 10.63 1.68
N GLY A 91 -12.06 11.62 0.82
CA GLY A 91 -13.38 11.95 0.29
C GLY A 91 -14.33 12.63 1.31
N CYS A 92 -13.89 12.81 2.56
CA CYS A 92 -14.64 13.45 3.65
C CYS A 92 -13.90 14.70 4.20
N GLY A 93 -12.92 15.21 3.46
CA GLY A 93 -12.18 16.44 3.80
C GLY A 93 -10.89 16.24 4.56
N GLU A 94 -10.57 15.04 5.02
CA GLU A 94 -9.30 14.77 5.70
C GLU A 94 -8.19 14.46 4.69
N ARG A 95 -6.99 15.01 4.93
CA ARG A 95 -5.79 14.72 4.13
C ARG A 95 -5.18 13.39 4.54
N VAL A 96 -4.78 12.61 3.55
CA VAL A 96 -4.03 11.36 3.73
C VAL A 96 -2.73 11.46 2.94
N PRO A 97 -1.56 11.32 3.59
CA PRO A 97 -0.30 11.42 2.89
C PRO A 97 -0.10 10.25 1.92
N PHE A 98 0.66 10.48 0.86
CA PHE A 98 1.18 9.42 0.01
C PHE A 98 2.06 8.50 0.84
N ARG A 99 1.86 7.19 0.73
CA ARG A 99 2.63 6.18 1.46
C ARG A 99 3.08 5.09 0.51
N LEU A 100 4.29 4.61 0.73
CA LEU A 100 4.93 3.58 -0.06
C LEU A 100 5.16 2.32 0.77
N ALA A 101 5.82 1.35 0.17
CA ALA A 101 6.34 0.17 0.84
C ALA A 101 7.86 0.10 0.71
N VAL A 102 8.50 -0.59 1.65
CA VAL A 102 9.91 -0.99 1.56
C VAL A 102 9.97 -2.51 1.59
N ALA A 103 10.58 -3.11 0.59
CA ALA A 103 10.92 -4.52 0.60
C ALA A 103 12.28 -4.70 1.32
N LEU A 104 12.25 -5.33 2.50
CA LEU A 104 13.34 -5.31 3.47
C LEU A 104 14.04 -6.66 3.57
N ASN A 105 15.36 -6.61 3.50
CA ASN A 105 16.27 -7.73 3.80
C ASN A 105 16.85 -7.52 5.20
N ALA A 106 16.29 -8.15 6.22
CA ALA A 106 16.65 -7.87 7.60
C ALA A 106 18.10 -8.31 7.95
N GLY A 107 18.68 -9.22 7.19
CA GLY A 107 20.08 -9.62 7.34
C GLY A 107 21.08 -8.55 6.93
N ILE A 108 20.65 -7.51 6.22
CA ILE A 108 21.49 -6.39 5.74
C ILE A 108 21.05 -5.03 6.28
N VAL A 109 20.14 -4.99 7.24
CA VAL A 109 19.81 -3.76 8.00
C VAL A 109 20.87 -3.57 9.09
N TYR A 110 21.50 -2.40 9.11
CA TYR A 110 22.59 -2.15 10.02
C TYR A 110 22.33 -0.92 10.91
N ASP A 111 22.49 -1.09 12.21
CA ASP A 111 22.51 0.00 13.20
C ASP A 111 23.93 0.58 13.41
N ARG A 112 24.77 0.56 12.38
CA ARG A 112 26.12 1.12 12.45
C ARG A 112 26.11 2.60 12.06
N PRO A 113 26.73 3.48 12.83
CA PRO A 113 26.79 4.91 12.53
C PRO A 113 27.47 5.24 11.18
N ASP A 114 28.37 4.39 10.73
CA ASP A 114 29.11 4.49 9.46
C ASP A 114 28.36 3.91 8.27
N ASN A 115 27.32 3.10 8.49
CA ASN A 115 26.52 2.56 7.41
C ASN A 115 25.37 3.51 7.05
N ARG A 116 25.56 4.30 6.03
CA ARG A 116 24.57 5.24 5.52
C ARG A 116 23.79 4.73 4.29
N ALA A 117 24.11 3.53 3.80
CA ALA A 117 23.48 2.98 2.59
C ALA A 117 22.11 2.35 2.86
N ARG A 118 21.94 1.74 4.03
CA ARG A 118 20.74 0.99 4.40
C ARG A 118 20.01 1.62 5.57
N LEU A 119 18.72 1.35 5.67
CA LEU A 119 17.88 1.77 6.79
C LEU A 119 18.42 1.21 8.11
N SER A 120 18.40 2.02 9.15
CA SER A 120 18.50 1.57 10.54
C SER A 120 17.14 1.02 11.03
N TRP A 121 17.14 0.25 12.12
CA TRP A 121 15.89 -0.28 12.69
C TRP A 121 14.94 0.82 13.15
N SER A 122 15.47 1.92 13.70
CA SER A 122 14.65 3.07 14.11
C SER A 122 14.02 3.79 12.91
N GLU A 123 14.69 3.84 11.76
CA GLU A 123 14.14 4.38 10.53
C GLU A 123 13.05 3.46 9.95
N VAL A 124 13.25 2.15 9.98
CA VAL A 124 12.23 1.16 9.59
C VAL A 124 10.99 1.28 10.48
N GLU A 125 11.16 1.37 11.81
CA GLU A 125 10.07 1.57 12.76
C GLU A 125 9.31 2.85 12.45
N LYS A 126 10.02 3.96 12.21
CA LYS A 126 9.40 5.25 11.87
C LYS A 126 8.58 5.19 10.57
N LEU A 127 9.08 4.54 9.54
CA LEU A 127 8.33 4.32 8.30
C LEU A 127 7.06 3.50 8.57
N TYR A 128 7.19 2.39 9.30
CA TYR A 128 6.06 1.54 9.66
C TYR A 128 5.00 2.29 10.46
N ASP A 129 5.38 3.03 11.51
CA ASP A 129 4.47 3.81 12.35
C ASP A 129 3.76 4.94 11.58
N SER A 130 4.41 5.44 10.53
CA SER A 130 3.84 6.45 9.64
C SER A 130 2.87 5.86 8.59
N GLY A 131 2.62 4.55 8.63
CA GLY A 131 1.68 3.86 7.75
C GLY A 131 2.30 3.34 6.45
N TRP A 132 3.61 3.36 6.32
CA TRP A 132 4.30 2.64 5.26
C TRP A 132 4.28 1.13 5.55
N ASP A 133 4.37 0.31 4.52
CA ASP A 133 4.50 -1.13 4.70
C ASP A 133 5.94 -1.57 4.63
N ILE A 134 6.25 -2.62 5.40
CA ILE A 134 7.53 -3.33 5.36
C ILE A 134 7.24 -4.72 4.84
N LEU A 135 7.73 -5.00 3.65
CA LEU A 135 7.51 -6.26 2.93
C LEU A 135 8.72 -7.17 3.12
N ASN A 136 8.49 -8.46 3.14
CA ASN A 136 9.56 -9.45 3.22
C ASN A 136 10.25 -9.60 1.85
N HIS A 137 11.59 -9.42 1.81
CA HIS A 137 12.40 -9.55 0.59
C HIS A 137 13.52 -10.59 0.73
N GLY A 138 13.26 -11.65 1.52
CA GLY A 138 14.29 -12.59 1.93
C GLY A 138 15.25 -12.01 2.98
N TYR A 139 15.93 -12.87 3.73
CA TYR A 139 16.80 -12.41 4.81
C TYR A 139 18.14 -11.86 4.28
N HIS A 140 18.78 -12.57 3.34
CA HIS A 140 20.05 -12.21 2.72
C HIS A 140 19.95 -11.80 1.25
N HIS A 141 18.74 -11.71 0.70
CA HIS A 141 18.52 -11.44 -0.73
C HIS A 141 19.12 -12.52 -1.65
N LEU A 142 18.92 -13.79 -1.33
CA LEU A 142 19.45 -14.87 -2.15
C LEU A 142 18.54 -15.17 -3.34
N SER A 143 19.11 -15.15 -4.55
CA SER A 143 18.39 -15.37 -5.82
C SER A 143 19.05 -16.46 -6.67
N LYS A 144 19.43 -17.56 -6.06
CA LYS A 144 20.11 -18.67 -6.73
C LYS A 144 19.30 -19.97 -6.57
N HIS A 145 19.29 -20.79 -7.62
CA HIS A 145 18.82 -22.16 -7.49
C HIS A 145 19.54 -22.91 -6.37
N GLY A 146 18.78 -23.73 -5.63
CA GLY A 146 19.28 -24.46 -4.48
C GLY A 146 19.40 -23.65 -3.19
N THR A 147 18.90 -22.42 -3.17
CA THR A 147 18.71 -21.64 -1.95
C THR A 147 17.69 -22.33 -1.04
N ASP A 148 17.94 -22.31 0.28
CA ASP A 148 16.88 -22.64 1.25
C ASP A 148 15.90 -21.47 1.35
N TYR A 149 14.96 -21.42 0.38
CA TYR A 149 13.97 -20.37 0.27
C TYR A 149 13.11 -20.23 1.51
N ASN A 150 12.75 -21.34 2.14
CA ASN A 150 11.97 -21.35 3.37
C ASN A 150 12.71 -20.65 4.51
N SER A 151 14.01 -20.96 4.68
CA SER A 151 14.84 -20.27 5.67
C SER A 151 14.99 -18.78 5.39
N GLU A 152 15.17 -18.36 4.14
CA GLU A 152 15.24 -16.95 3.75
C GLU A 152 13.96 -16.20 4.11
N VAL A 153 12.79 -16.78 3.79
CA VAL A 153 11.48 -16.17 4.09
C VAL A 153 11.23 -16.11 5.60
N LEU A 154 11.41 -17.24 6.29
CA LEU A 154 11.10 -17.35 7.73
C LEU A 154 12.09 -16.59 8.61
N ALA A 155 13.39 -16.57 8.27
CA ALA A 155 14.38 -15.81 9.03
C ALA A 155 14.05 -14.33 9.01
N ASN A 156 13.70 -13.79 7.84
CA ASN A 156 13.33 -12.38 7.70
C ASN A 156 12.08 -12.03 8.53
N ILE A 157 11.03 -12.85 8.46
CA ILE A 157 9.80 -12.66 9.28
C ILE A 157 10.14 -12.68 10.77
N ARG A 158 10.91 -13.68 11.24
CA ARG A 158 11.25 -13.83 12.66
C ARG A 158 12.07 -12.65 13.16
N PHE A 159 13.05 -12.21 12.38
CA PHE A 159 13.95 -11.14 12.78
C PHE A 159 13.23 -9.79 12.85
N VAL A 160 12.42 -9.45 11.86
CA VAL A 160 11.59 -8.23 11.89
C VAL A 160 10.60 -8.26 13.05
N ARG A 161 9.94 -9.41 13.28
CA ARG A 161 9.04 -9.57 14.43
C ARG A 161 9.76 -9.40 15.77
N GLN A 162 10.97 -9.90 15.90
CA GLN A 162 11.79 -9.72 17.12
C GLN A 162 12.16 -8.24 17.33
N LYS A 163 12.49 -7.53 16.27
CA LYS A 163 12.93 -6.13 16.33
C LYS A 163 11.77 -5.13 16.47
N LEU A 164 10.67 -5.35 15.77
CA LEU A 164 9.60 -4.36 15.59
C LEU A 164 8.22 -4.85 16.05
N GLY A 165 8.10 -6.11 16.51
CA GLY A 165 6.86 -6.63 17.11
C GLY A 165 5.74 -7.00 16.14
N PHE A 166 5.89 -6.82 14.82
CA PHE A 166 4.88 -7.18 13.84
C PHE A 166 5.32 -8.31 12.91
N THR A 167 4.36 -8.95 12.24
CA THR A 167 4.62 -10.04 11.27
C THR A 167 4.39 -9.52 9.86
N MET A 168 5.40 -9.63 9.00
CA MET A 168 5.27 -9.34 7.57
C MET A 168 4.37 -10.38 6.90
N THR A 169 3.43 -9.95 6.08
CA THR A 169 2.43 -10.80 5.41
C THR A 169 2.43 -10.64 3.89
N GLN A 170 3.38 -9.90 3.37
CA GLN A 170 3.57 -9.67 1.95
C GLN A 170 5.01 -10.05 1.59
N PHE A 171 5.22 -10.72 0.47
CA PHE A 171 6.54 -11.12 0.01
C PHE A 171 6.88 -10.52 -1.35
N VAL A 172 8.14 -10.19 -1.52
CA VAL A 172 8.72 -9.74 -2.79
C VAL A 172 9.86 -10.69 -3.11
N VAL A 173 9.80 -11.37 -4.25
CA VAL A 173 10.85 -12.30 -4.67
C VAL A 173 12.14 -11.52 -4.92
N PRO A 174 13.26 -11.85 -4.25
CA PRO A 174 14.54 -11.21 -4.50
C PRO A 174 15.13 -11.64 -5.84
N GLY A 175 15.91 -10.75 -6.47
CA GLY A 175 16.53 -10.98 -7.77
C GLY A 175 15.67 -10.52 -8.93
N GLY A 176 16.11 -10.73 -10.14
CA GLY A 176 15.48 -10.20 -11.35
C GLY A 176 15.73 -11.02 -12.59
N ASP A 177 16.10 -12.27 -12.44
CA ASP A 177 16.56 -13.11 -13.57
C ASP A 177 15.41 -13.67 -14.40
N HIS A 178 14.15 -13.38 -14.01
CA HIS A 178 12.95 -13.93 -14.64
C HIS A 178 13.01 -15.45 -14.81
N ASP A 179 13.65 -16.15 -13.87
CA ASP A 179 13.72 -17.59 -13.85
C ASP A 179 12.49 -18.18 -13.13
N PRO A 180 11.54 -18.76 -13.86
CA PRO A 180 10.32 -19.27 -13.25
C PRO A 180 10.57 -20.34 -12.20
N GLY A 181 11.68 -21.06 -12.29
CA GLY A 181 11.98 -22.16 -11.38
C GLY A 181 12.14 -21.68 -9.95
N TYR A 182 13.10 -20.82 -9.68
CA TYR A 182 13.33 -20.33 -8.33
C TYR A 182 12.23 -19.37 -7.85
N GLU A 183 11.60 -18.62 -8.75
CA GLU A 183 10.50 -17.73 -8.39
C GLU A 183 9.32 -18.54 -7.84
N HIS A 184 8.93 -19.64 -8.47
CA HIS A 184 7.87 -20.53 -7.98
C HIS A 184 8.23 -21.20 -6.64
N ASP A 185 9.49 -21.54 -6.39
CA ASP A 185 9.91 -22.06 -5.11
C ASP A 185 9.77 -21.01 -4.00
N TYR A 186 10.16 -19.76 -4.25
CA TYR A 186 9.91 -18.67 -3.30
C TYR A 186 8.42 -18.40 -3.07
N GLU A 187 7.60 -18.39 -4.13
CA GLU A 187 6.15 -18.21 -4.02
C GLU A 187 5.53 -19.24 -3.07
N LYS A 188 5.86 -20.54 -3.31
CA LYS A 188 5.39 -21.64 -2.48
C LYS A 188 5.77 -21.47 -1.02
N ASP A 189 7.03 -21.15 -0.75
CA ASP A 189 7.54 -21.05 0.62
C ASP A 189 7.02 -19.77 1.32
N ALA A 190 6.86 -18.68 0.59
CA ALA A 190 6.25 -17.46 1.12
C ALA A 190 4.79 -17.68 1.53
N PHE A 191 4.01 -18.39 0.71
CA PHE A 191 2.63 -18.73 1.07
C PHE A 191 2.55 -19.72 2.21
N ALA A 192 3.44 -20.71 2.26
CA ALA A 192 3.55 -21.63 3.38
C ALA A 192 3.92 -20.92 4.70
N ALA A 193 4.71 -19.84 4.62
CA ALA A 193 5.07 -18.97 5.74
C ALA A 193 3.96 -17.99 6.15
N GLY A 194 2.83 -17.94 5.43
CA GLY A 194 1.66 -17.14 5.76
C GLY A 194 1.56 -15.79 5.02
N SER A 195 2.32 -15.60 3.95
CA SER A 195 2.14 -14.45 3.07
C SER A 195 0.78 -14.49 2.36
N PHE A 196 0.16 -13.35 2.17
CA PHE A 196 -1.09 -13.19 1.40
C PHE A 196 -0.83 -12.81 -0.05
N THR A 197 0.25 -12.09 -0.31
CA THR A 197 0.65 -11.72 -1.67
C THR A 197 2.14 -11.98 -1.89
N VAL A 198 2.46 -12.27 -3.14
CA VAL A 198 3.84 -12.40 -3.62
C VAL A 198 4.00 -11.54 -4.88
N ALA A 199 4.93 -10.60 -4.82
CA ALA A 199 5.38 -9.88 -6.01
C ALA A 199 6.47 -10.71 -6.71
N SER A 200 6.21 -11.12 -7.95
CA SER A 200 7.07 -11.99 -8.74
C SER A 200 6.96 -11.63 -10.22
N TYR A 201 8.02 -11.79 -10.99
CA TYR A 201 8.01 -11.50 -12.42
C TYR A 201 7.15 -12.48 -13.23
N VAL A 202 6.90 -13.67 -12.69
CA VAL A 202 6.03 -14.68 -13.32
C VAL A 202 4.56 -14.53 -12.94
N GLY A 203 4.22 -13.54 -12.10
CA GLY A 203 2.86 -13.27 -11.66
C GLY A 203 1.97 -12.64 -12.71
N ALA A 204 0.73 -12.39 -12.33
CA ALA A 204 -0.17 -11.53 -13.10
C ALA A 204 0.48 -10.17 -13.37
N GLY A 205 0.11 -9.50 -14.45
CA GLY A 205 0.69 -8.20 -14.80
C GLY A 205 0.60 -7.16 -13.68
N PRO A 206 1.34 -6.04 -13.78
CA PRO A 206 1.42 -5.02 -12.73
C PRO A 206 0.11 -4.26 -12.51
N ALA A 207 -0.82 -4.29 -13.47
CA ALA A 207 -2.12 -3.65 -13.41
C ALA A 207 -3.24 -4.68 -13.22
N ILE A 208 -3.85 -4.69 -12.04
CA ILE A 208 -4.90 -5.64 -11.65
C ILE A 208 -6.26 -4.95 -11.72
N ASN A 209 -7.19 -5.52 -12.50
CA ASN A 209 -8.58 -5.07 -12.48
C ASN A 209 -9.24 -5.52 -11.18
N VAL A 210 -9.62 -4.56 -10.35
CA VAL A 210 -10.25 -4.80 -9.04
C VAL A 210 -11.75 -4.49 -9.01
N GLY A 211 -12.37 -4.28 -10.18
CA GLY A 211 -13.83 -4.16 -10.30
C GLY A 211 -14.58 -5.46 -10.01
N ARG A 212 -13.86 -6.57 -9.90
CA ARG A 212 -14.37 -7.88 -9.49
C ARG A 212 -13.63 -8.37 -8.25
N PRO A 213 -14.22 -9.32 -7.48
CA PRO A 213 -13.54 -9.92 -6.35
C PRO A 213 -12.18 -10.51 -6.75
N LEU A 214 -11.19 -10.32 -5.88
CA LEU A 214 -9.89 -10.96 -6.06
C LEU A 214 -10.05 -12.47 -5.91
N LYS A 215 -9.58 -13.18 -6.93
CA LYS A 215 -9.40 -14.64 -6.90
C LYS A 215 -7.91 -14.86 -7.13
N PRO A 216 -7.27 -15.61 -6.37
CA PRO A 216 -7.49 -16.38 -5.15
C PRO A 216 -7.17 -15.57 -3.87
N THR A 217 -7.30 -16.23 -2.70
CA THR A 217 -6.88 -15.67 -1.41
C THR A 217 -5.37 -15.48 -1.29
N GLN A 218 -4.58 -16.03 -2.20
CA GLN A 218 -3.14 -15.88 -2.37
C GLN A 218 -2.89 -15.25 -3.73
N LEU A 219 -2.38 -14.05 -3.74
CA LEU A 219 -2.21 -13.25 -4.96
C LEU A 219 -0.74 -13.20 -5.37
N ILE A 220 -0.45 -13.64 -6.60
CA ILE A 220 0.85 -13.43 -7.26
C ILE A 220 0.68 -12.34 -8.30
N TYR A 221 1.53 -11.33 -8.30
CA TYR A 221 1.46 -10.20 -9.22
C TYR A 221 2.85 -9.70 -9.62
N ALA A 222 2.96 -9.15 -10.82
CA ALA A 222 4.17 -8.48 -11.28
C ALA A 222 4.19 -6.99 -10.89
N ARG A 223 5.34 -6.35 -11.04
CA ARG A 223 5.55 -4.92 -10.83
C ARG A 223 6.35 -4.35 -12.00
N ASP A 224 6.09 -3.10 -12.37
CA ASP A 224 6.94 -2.38 -13.32
C ASP A 224 8.16 -1.82 -12.59
N LEU A 225 9.35 -2.12 -13.11
CA LEU A 225 10.59 -1.50 -12.65
C LEU A 225 10.76 -0.12 -13.26
N LEU A 226 10.99 0.89 -12.42
CA LEU A 226 11.33 2.24 -12.84
C LEU A 226 12.80 2.52 -12.59
N SER A 227 13.44 3.09 -13.61
CA SER A 227 14.85 3.48 -13.54
C SER A 227 15.10 4.76 -14.34
N SER A 228 16.08 5.53 -13.90
CA SER A 228 16.62 6.68 -14.63
C SER A 228 17.50 6.26 -15.81
N TYR A 229 17.87 5.01 -15.91
CA TYR A 229 18.68 4.47 -17.00
C TYR A 229 17.82 4.14 -18.22
N LYS A 230 18.20 4.72 -19.37
CA LYS A 230 17.41 4.58 -20.62
C LYS A 230 17.82 3.39 -21.50
N ASP A 231 18.84 2.65 -21.15
CA ASP A 231 19.51 1.71 -22.06
C ASP A 231 19.00 0.28 -22.03
N SER A 232 17.96 -0.04 -21.25
CA SER A 232 17.35 -1.36 -21.30
C SER A 232 15.91 -1.30 -21.78
N VAL A 233 15.57 -2.17 -22.70
CA VAL A 233 14.22 -2.32 -23.28
C VAL A 233 13.14 -2.63 -22.23
N SER A 234 13.55 -3.02 -21.03
CA SER A 234 12.68 -3.39 -19.92
C SER A 234 12.44 -2.29 -18.88
N LEU A 235 13.16 -1.15 -18.97
CA LEU A 235 13.10 -0.09 -17.96
C LEU A 235 12.21 1.06 -18.43
N SER A 236 11.26 1.44 -17.59
CA SER A 236 10.28 2.48 -17.89
C SER A 236 10.80 3.85 -17.47
N SER A 237 10.81 4.82 -18.38
CA SER A 237 10.99 6.22 -18.01
C SER A 237 9.81 6.74 -17.21
N VAL A 238 10.01 7.81 -16.43
CA VAL A 238 8.92 8.45 -15.66
C VAL A 238 7.80 8.95 -16.58
N ASP A 239 8.11 9.51 -17.74
CA ASP A 239 7.09 10.00 -18.67
C ASP A 239 6.22 8.86 -19.21
N TRP A 240 6.83 7.72 -19.56
CA TRP A 240 6.09 6.52 -19.96
C TRP A 240 5.21 6.03 -18.82
N GLN A 241 5.72 6.05 -17.59
CA GLN A 241 4.99 5.66 -16.39
C GLN A 241 3.79 6.57 -16.16
N LEU A 242 3.96 7.88 -16.28
CA LEU A 242 2.87 8.85 -16.17
C LEU A 242 1.81 8.63 -17.25
N ALA A 243 2.22 8.42 -18.51
CA ALA A 243 1.30 8.12 -19.61
C ALA A 243 0.52 6.82 -19.38
N LYS A 244 1.16 5.79 -18.83
CA LYS A 244 0.50 4.53 -18.44
C LYS A 244 -0.54 4.76 -17.35
N ILE A 245 -0.23 5.55 -16.33
CA ILE A 245 -1.16 5.93 -15.25
C ILE A 245 -2.31 6.76 -15.82
N ASP A 246 -2.05 7.74 -16.70
CA ASP A 246 -3.07 8.53 -17.38
C ASP A 246 -4.07 7.63 -18.14
N SER A 247 -3.57 6.63 -18.85
CA SER A 247 -4.40 5.63 -19.53
C SER A 247 -5.25 4.81 -18.54
N MET A 248 -4.67 4.35 -17.44
CA MET A 248 -5.41 3.60 -16.41
C MET A 248 -6.48 4.45 -15.72
N MET A 249 -6.25 5.76 -15.55
CA MET A 249 -7.25 6.68 -15.02
C MET A 249 -8.48 6.83 -15.92
N GLN A 250 -8.35 6.59 -17.23
CA GLN A 250 -9.46 6.59 -18.19
C GLN A 250 -10.18 5.24 -18.26
N SER A 251 -9.63 4.17 -17.67
CA SER A 251 -10.26 2.85 -17.67
C SER A 251 -11.69 2.93 -17.09
N PRO A 252 -12.69 2.22 -17.63
CA PRO A 252 -14.01 2.12 -17.02
C PRO A 252 -13.99 1.37 -15.68
N GLN A 253 -13.02 0.50 -15.48
CA GLN A 253 -12.87 -0.32 -14.28
C GLN A 253 -11.84 0.28 -13.32
N PRO A 254 -12.02 0.12 -11.99
CA PRO A 254 -10.99 0.46 -11.02
C PRO A 254 -9.80 -0.49 -11.16
N ILE A 255 -8.59 0.08 -11.07
CA ILE A 255 -7.33 -0.67 -11.23
C ILE A 255 -6.48 -0.50 -9.97
N TRP A 256 -5.79 -1.58 -9.59
CA TRP A 256 -4.67 -1.55 -8.68
C TRP A 256 -3.38 -1.75 -9.48
N TYR A 257 -2.52 -0.76 -9.47
CA TYR A 257 -1.28 -0.73 -10.22
C TYR A 257 -0.08 -0.79 -9.29
N ASN A 258 0.93 -1.58 -9.68
CA ASN A 258 2.12 -1.87 -8.88
C ASN A 258 3.39 -1.54 -9.65
N ALA A 259 4.28 -0.74 -9.04
CA ALA A 259 5.59 -0.44 -9.57
C ALA A 259 6.65 -0.41 -8.45
N PHE A 260 7.92 -0.41 -8.83
CA PHE A 260 9.01 -0.39 -7.87
C PHE A 260 10.27 0.25 -8.44
N THR A 261 11.16 0.60 -7.55
CA THR A 261 12.56 0.92 -7.80
C THR A 261 13.37 0.51 -6.56
N HIS A 262 14.68 0.67 -6.58
CA HIS A 262 15.51 0.34 -5.42
C HIS A 262 15.87 1.59 -4.61
N ASN A 263 16.56 2.54 -5.20
CA ASN A 263 17.02 3.77 -4.55
C ASN A 263 16.28 4.98 -5.14
N ALA A 264 15.86 5.91 -4.30
CA ALA A 264 15.21 7.16 -4.66
C ALA A 264 16.09 8.38 -4.26
N GLY A 265 17.39 8.26 -4.36
CA GLY A 265 18.37 9.31 -4.05
C GLY A 265 19.10 9.83 -5.30
N ASN A 266 19.95 10.84 -5.13
CA ASN A 266 20.69 11.48 -6.25
C ASN A 266 21.74 10.57 -6.91
N ARG A 267 22.18 9.54 -6.21
CA ARG A 267 23.20 8.63 -6.72
C ARG A 267 22.57 7.38 -7.29
N ASN A 268 22.93 7.08 -8.52
CA ASN A 268 22.60 5.81 -9.12
C ASN A 268 23.64 4.76 -8.70
N LEU A 269 23.32 3.99 -7.66
CA LEU A 269 24.16 2.88 -7.21
C LEU A 269 24.13 1.71 -8.20
N TRP A 270 23.04 1.60 -8.97
CA TRP A 270 22.77 0.52 -9.93
C TRP A 270 21.92 1.04 -11.09
N THR A 271 21.96 0.35 -12.20
CA THR A 271 21.12 0.64 -13.38
C THR A 271 19.61 0.53 -13.12
N ILE A 272 19.22 0.08 -11.93
CA ILE A 272 17.84 -0.21 -11.51
C ILE A 272 17.31 0.78 -10.47
N SER A 273 17.91 1.97 -10.38
CA SER A 273 17.51 3.03 -9.44
C SER A 273 16.85 4.20 -10.16
N LEU A 274 15.90 4.82 -9.50
CA LEU A 274 15.30 6.08 -9.94
C LEU A 274 15.97 7.23 -9.19
N LEU A 275 16.62 8.15 -9.92
CA LEU A 275 17.26 9.31 -9.31
C LEU A 275 16.23 10.22 -8.62
N TYR A 276 16.66 10.90 -7.54
CA TYR A 276 15.76 11.73 -6.76
C TYR A 276 15.00 12.80 -7.58
N PRO A 277 15.60 13.53 -8.53
CA PRO A 277 14.85 14.49 -9.33
C PRO A 277 13.69 13.85 -10.12
N GLU A 278 13.91 12.66 -10.67
CA GLU A 278 12.87 11.92 -11.42
C GLU A 278 11.83 11.29 -10.49
N PHE A 279 12.25 10.79 -9.32
CA PHE A 279 11.34 10.34 -8.28
C PHE A 279 10.44 11.50 -7.80
N LYS A 280 11.03 12.66 -7.51
CA LYS A 280 10.30 13.88 -7.13
C LYS A 280 9.32 14.29 -8.25
N TYR A 281 9.77 14.28 -9.49
CA TYR A 281 8.92 14.61 -10.65
C TYR A 281 7.73 13.66 -10.79
N LEU A 282 7.95 12.35 -10.67
CA LEU A 282 6.87 11.35 -10.68
C LEU A 282 5.84 11.65 -9.59
N MET A 283 6.28 11.74 -8.34
CA MET A 283 5.39 11.88 -7.18
C MET A 283 4.64 13.21 -7.18
N THR A 284 5.31 14.30 -7.54
CA THR A 284 4.67 15.62 -7.65
C THR A 284 3.68 15.69 -8.81
N SER A 285 4.00 15.09 -9.96
CA SER A 285 3.07 14.99 -11.09
C SER A 285 1.81 14.20 -10.74
N LEU A 286 1.94 13.09 -9.99
CA LEU A 286 0.80 12.33 -9.51
C LEU A 286 -0.07 13.14 -8.54
N TYR A 287 0.56 13.87 -7.63
CA TYR A 287 -0.13 14.76 -6.70
C TYR A 287 -0.90 15.87 -7.41
N GLU A 288 -0.26 16.51 -8.41
CA GLU A 288 -0.85 17.62 -9.16
C GLU A 288 -1.97 17.18 -10.10
N ARG A 289 -1.87 15.98 -10.70
CA ARG A 289 -2.90 15.45 -11.61
C ARG A 289 -4.03 14.73 -10.85
N TYR A 290 -3.69 13.91 -9.88
CA TYR A 290 -4.59 12.89 -9.33
C TYR A 290 -4.67 12.85 -7.81
N GLY A 291 -3.79 13.57 -7.10
CA GLY A 291 -3.87 13.80 -5.66
C GLY A 291 -4.79 14.97 -5.31
N GLN A 292 -4.66 15.48 -4.08
CA GLN A 292 -5.50 16.56 -3.56
C GLN A 292 -5.44 17.85 -4.39
N LYS A 293 -4.32 18.12 -5.05
CA LYS A 293 -4.16 19.33 -5.89
C LYS A 293 -4.86 19.19 -7.24
N GLY A 294 -5.10 17.97 -7.71
CA GLY A 294 -5.77 17.66 -8.96
C GLY A 294 -7.21 17.17 -8.79
N ASN A 295 -7.54 16.07 -9.45
CA ASN A 295 -8.91 15.52 -9.42
C ASN A 295 -9.23 14.62 -8.22
N ASP A 296 -8.26 14.37 -7.35
CA ASP A 296 -8.35 13.56 -6.14
C ASP A 296 -8.82 12.10 -6.36
N LYS A 297 -8.46 11.50 -7.49
CA LYS A 297 -8.89 10.14 -7.88
C LYS A 297 -7.84 9.05 -7.62
N LEU A 298 -6.63 9.42 -7.19
CA LEU A 298 -5.56 8.48 -6.86
C LEU A 298 -5.65 8.06 -5.38
N TRP A 299 -5.48 6.77 -5.15
CA TRP A 299 -5.17 6.20 -3.84
C TRP A 299 -3.72 5.71 -3.86
N MET A 300 -2.81 6.57 -3.41
CA MET A 300 -1.39 6.23 -3.27
C MET A 300 -1.17 5.54 -1.93
N ALA A 301 -1.11 4.22 -1.95
CA ALA A 301 -1.07 3.41 -0.74
C ALA A 301 -0.16 2.18 -0.90
N PRO A 302 0.44 1.72 0.22
CA PRO A 302 1.24 0.51 0.21
C PRO A 302 0.45 -0.73 -0.19
N THR A 303 1.14 -1.75 -0.68
CA THR A 303 0.56 -3.00 -1.17
C THR A 303 -0.31 -3.71 -0.14
N GLN A 304 0.15 -3.77 1.11
CA GLN A 304 -0.61 -4.43 2.18
C GLN A 304 -1.93 -3.72 2.45
N GLU A 305 -1.94 -2.38 2.50
CA GLU A 305 -3.18 -1.62 2.72
C GLU A 305 -4.19 -1.86 1.59
N VAL A 306 -3.73 -1.89 0.34
CA VAL A 306 -4.61 -2.14 -0.81
C VAL A 306 -5.16 -3.56 -0.78
N TYR A 307 -4.31 -4.55 -0.56
CA TYR A 307 -4.73 -5.95 -0.48
C TYR A 307 -5.73 -6.19 0.66
N GLU A 308 -5.44 -5.71 1.87
CA GLU A 308 -6.31 -5.88 3.04
C GLU A 308 -7.68 -5.23 2.82
N TYR A 309 -7.71 -4.04 2.19
CA TYR A 309 -8.97 -3.40 1.82
C TYR A 309 -9.78 -4.24 0.83
N LEU A 310 -9.15 -4.72 -0.25
CA LEU A 310 -9.82 -5.52 -1.28
C LEU A 310 -10.33 -6.83 -0.70
N TRP A 311 -9.53 -7.48 0.16
CA TRP A 311 -9.94 -8.69 0.84
C TRP A 311 -11.17 -8.45 1.72
N MET A 312 -11.16 -7.39 2.56
CA MET A 312 -12.30 -7.07 3.41
C MET A 312 -13.55 -6.70 2.60
N ARG A 313 -13.39 -5.92 1.54
CA ARG A 313 -14.47 -5.58 0.61
C ARG A 313 -15.16 -6.84 0.08
N ASP A 314 -14.39 -7.82 -0.35
CA ASP A 314 -14.90 -9.04 -0.99
C ASP A 314 -15.53 -10.02 0.03
N HIS A 315 -15.21 -9.88 1.32
CA HIS A 315 -15.76 -10.66 2.42
C HIS A 315 -16.81 -9.91 3.27
N ALA A 316 -17.11 -8.67 2.92
CA ALA A 316 -18.09 -7.85 3.61
C ALA A 316 -19.53 -8.22 3.18
N LYS A 317 -20.43 -8.31 4.17
CA LYS A 317 -21.88 -8.39 3.95
C LYS A 317 -22.54 -7.14 4.52
N ILE A 318 -23.39 -6.50 3.73
CA ILE A 318 -24.14 -5.31 4.12
C ILE A 318 -25.60 -5.71 4.32
N THR A 319 -26.19 -5.25 5.42
CA THR A 319 -27.64 -5.31 5.68
C THR A 319 -28.12 -3.91 5.99
N ILE A 320 -29.24 -3.50 5.39
CA ILE A 320 -29.85 -2.19 5.58
C ILE A 320 -31.23 -2.38 6.23
N GLU A 321 -31.43 -1.74 7.36
CA GLU A 321 -32.71 -1.66 8.06
C GLU A 321 -33.16 -0.20 8.01
N GLN A 322 -34.34 0.07 7.44
CA GLN A 322 -34.88 1.42 7.31
C GLN A 322 -36.28 1.49 7.89
N HIS A 323 -36.47 2.35 8.91
CA HIS A 323 -37.76 2.63 9.53
C HIS A 323 -38.07 4.13 9.37
N GLY A 324 -38.86 4.45 8.34
CA GLY A 324 -39.10 5.84 7.98
C GLY A 324 -37.81 6.54 7.55
N LYS A 325 -37.43 7.58 8.28
CA LYS A 325 -36.19 8.34 8.04
C LYS A 325 -34.97 7.77 8.79
N ASP A 326 -35.18 6.86 9.72
CA ASP A 326 -34.10 6.25 10.51
C ASP A 326 -33.55 5.04 9.77
N VAL A 327 -32.24 5.02 9.58
CA VAL A 327 -31.51 4.00 8.82
C VAL A 327 -30.41 3.42 9.67
N THR A 328 -30.31 2.09 9.66
CA THR A 328 -29.19 1.34 10.23
C THR A 328 -28.54 0.51 9.12
N ILE A 329 -27.26 0.73 8.88
CA ILE A 329 -26.44 -0.13 8.01
C ILE A 329 -25.58 -0.99 8.91
N LYS A 330 -25.68 -2.31 8.76
CA LYS A 330 -24.84 -3.29 9.43
C LYS A 330 -23.84 -3.84 8.43
N VAL A 331 -22.55 -3.70 8.72
CA VAL A 331 -21.46 -4.27 7.92
C VAL A 331 -20.80 -5.38 8.73
N ARG A 332 -20.74 -6.56 8.15
CA ARG A 332 -20.13 -7.74 8.75
C ARG A 332 -19.03 -8.25 7.87
N VAL A 333 -17.80 -8.36 8.38
CA VAL A 333 -16.69 -9.03 7.73
C VAL A 333 -16.40 -10.33 8.49
N SER A 334 -16.58 -11.46 7.81
CA SER A 334 -16.35 -12.78 8.41
C SER A 334 -14.91 -13.22 8.25
N LYS A 335 -14.34 -13.86 9.29
CA LYS A 335 -12.99 -14.46 9.25
C LYS A 335 -11.87 -13.44 8.97
N LEU A 336 -12.01 -12.21 9.48
CA LEU A 336 -10.96 -11.19 9.35
C LEU A 336 -9.64 -11.71 9.94
N PRO A 337 -8.54 -11.82 9.14
CA PRO A 337 -7.27 -12.30 9.64
C PRO A 337 -6.74 -11.40 10.76
N PRO A 338 -6.23 -11.97 11.88
CA PRO A 338 -5.73 -11.18 13.00
C PRO A 338 -4.49 -10.34 12.64
N SER A 339 -3.75 -10.76 11.62
CA SER A 339 -2.56 -10.06 11.11
C SER A 339 -2.88 -8.84 10.24
N PHE A 340 -4.14 -8.60 9.86
CA PHE A 340 -4.50 -7.42 9.10
C PHE A 340 -4.31 -6.15 9.94
N ARG A 341 -3.54 -5.22 9.41
CA ARG A 341 -3.25 -3.93 10.01
C ARG A 341 -4.26 -2.85 9.60
N ASN A 342 -4.67 -2.86 8.35
CA ASN A 342 -5.52 -1.84 7.75
C ASN A 342 -6.95 -2.36 7.68
N THR A 343 -7.80 -1.98 8.65
CA THR A 343 -9.14 -2.53 8.78
C THR A 343 -10.26 -1.52 8.47
N ALA A 344 -9.93 -0.47 7.70
CA ALA A 344 -10.90 0.54 7.29
C ALA A 344 -11.58 0.20 5.97
N LEU A 345 -12.90 0.45 5.89
CA LEU A 345 -13.71 0.35 4.69
C LEU A 345 -14.37 1.68 4.34
N THR A 346 -14.77 1.83 3.09
CA THR A 346 -15.57 2.96 2.60
C THR A 346 -16.90 2.46 2.07
N LEU A 347 -18.00 2.95 2.63
CA LEU A 347 -19.35 2.77 2.09
C LEU A 347 -19.68 3.90 1.13
N ILE A 348 -20.30 3.56 0.01
CA ILE A 348 -21.03 4.47 -0.84
C ILE A 348 -22.51 4.29 -0.47
N VAL A 349 -23.12 5.35 0.03
CA VAL A 349 -24.56 5.37 0.34
C VAL A 349 -25.25 6.20 -0.75
N ASP A 350 -26.00 5.53 -1.60
CA ASP A 350 -26.83 6.20 -2.60
C ASP A 350 -28.16 6.60 -1.94
N SER A 351 -28.26 7.86 -1.63
CA SER A 351 -29.48 8.47 -1.13
C SER A 351 -29.71 9.79 -1.85
N LYS A 352 -30.86 9.97 -2.47
CA LYS A 352 -31.26 11.27 -3.02
C LYS A 352 -31.59 12.30 -1.93
N SER A 353 -31.15 12.05 -0.70
CA SER A 353 -31.41 12.91 0.48
C SER A 353 -30.15 13.07 1.29
N LYS A 354 -29.89 14.28 1.78
CA LYS A 354 -28.86 14.49 2.83
C LYS A 354 -29.23 13.69 4.08
N PHE A 355 -28.21 13.21 4.79
CA PHE A 355 -28.40 12.53 6.07
C PHE A 355 -27.51 13.13 7.17
N TYR A 356 -27.82 12.79 8.41
CA TYR A 356 -27.01 13.10 9.57
C TYR A 356 -26.64 11.81 10.28
N LEU A 357 -25.35 11.59 10.53
CA LEU A 357 -24.88 10.52 11.41
C LEU A 357 -25.45 10.73 12.81
N VAL A 358 -26.12 9.71 13.33
CA VAL A 358 -26.73 9.76 14.66
C VAL A 358 -25.87 9.01 15.67
N LYS A 359 -25.34 7.84 15.29
CA LYS A 359 -24.52 6.99 16.16
C LYS A 359 -23.80 5.91 15.35
N SER A 360 -22.64 5.50 15.85
CA SER A 360 -21.94 4.30 15.43
C SER A 360 -21.67 3.42 16.63
N SER A 361 -21.73 2.10 16.47
CA SER A 361 -21.32 1.14 17.49
C SER A 361 -19.82 1.14 17.73
N LEU A 362 -19.07 1.84 16.87
CA LEU A 362 -17.60 1.92 16.91
C LEU A 362 -17.16 3.18 17.65
N GLN A 363 -16.19 3.00 18.53
CA GLN A 363 -15.38 4.09 19.08
C GLN A 363 -14.43 4.70 18.05
N SER A 364 -14.36 4.13 16.82
CA SER A 364 -13.50 4.57 15.73
C SER A 364 -14.06 5.79 15.01
N LYS A 365 -13.16 6.63 14.50
CA LYS A 365 -13.51 7.78 13.67
C LYS A 365 -14.35 7.32 12.46
N ILE A 366 -15.58 7.81 12.40
CA ILE A 366 -16.39 7.77 11.20
C ILE A 366 -16.30 9.15 10.58
N SER A 367 -15.93 9.19 9.31
CA SER A 367 -16.03 10.40 8.52
C SER A 367 -17.06 10.23 7.43
N ASP A 368 -17.87 11.27 7.17
CA ASP A 368 -18.84 11.32 6.09
C ASP A 368 -18.71 12.62 5.30
N ASN A 369 -19.13 12.60 4.04
CA ASN A 369 -19.12 13.77 3.19
C ASN A 369 -20.49 14.47 3.03
N GLY A 370 -21.52 13.98 3.69
CA GLY A 370 -22.88 14.56 3.91
C GLY A 370 -23.60 15.36 2.80
N ASN A 371 -22.94 15.65 1.68
CA ASN A 371 -23.37 16.70 0.75
C ASN A 371 -23.45 16.32 -0.74
N SER A 372 -23.09 15.10 -1.13
CA SER A 372 -23.09 14.69 -2.55
C SER A 372 -24.21 13.72 -2.87
N ALA A 373 -24.48 13.50 -4.15
CA ALA A 373 -25.38 12.45 -4.64
C ALA A 373 -24.88 11.03 -4.23
N HIS A 374 -23.58 10.91 -3.95
CA HIS A 374 -22.95 9.71 -3.42
C HIS A 374 -22.30 10.05 -2.09
N ASN A 375 -22.99 9.75 -1.01
CA ASN A 375 -22.46 9.97 0.32
C ASN A 375 -21.44 8.88 0.65
N LEU A 376 -20.23 9.30 1.06
CA LEU A 376 -19.19 8.38 1.51
C LEU A 376 -19.20 8.31 3.03
N ILE A 377 -19.05 7.10 3.55
CA ILE A 377 -18.83 6.84 4.98
C ILE A 377 -17.59 5.98 5.12
N ASN A 378 -16.53 6.55 5.72
CA ASN A 378 -15.33 5.80 6.06
C ASN A 378 -15.43 5.34 7.51
N PHE A 379 -15.07 4.09 7.77
CA PHE A 379 -15.11 3.50 9.11
C PHE A 379 -14.08 2.37 9.24
N SER A 380 -13.63 2.11 10.47
CA SER A 380 -12.77 0.96 10.75
C SER A 380 -13.59 -0.20 11.30
N ILE A 381 -13.15 -1.42 11.01
CA ILE A 381 -13.78 -2.65 11.54
C ILE A 381 -13.21 -3.03 12.90
N ARG A 382 -12.00 -2.57 13.24
CA ARG A 382 -11.31 -2.72 14.53
C ARG A 382 -10.89 -1.37 15.07
#